data_1140b4f71e166de5879d5a04df0f47db
#
_entry.id   1140b4f71e166de5879d5a04df0f47db
#
_cell.length_a   1.000
_cell.length_b   1.000
_cell.length_c   1.000
_cell.angle_alpha   90.00
_cell.angle_beta   90.00
_cell.angle_gamma   90.00
#
_symmetry.space_group_name_H-M   'P 1'
#
loop_
_entity.id
_entity.type
_entity.pdbx_description
1 polymer ?
#
loop_
_entity_poly.entity_id
_entity_poly.type
_entity_poly.pdbx_seq_one_letter_code
_entity_poly.pdbx_strand_id
1 'polypeptide(L)'
;LKWQLRRKLKQIHRELKLTLIYVTHDQVEALTFAEEVVVMTRGKAVQVGSADALFERPAHTFVGHFIGSPGMNFLPVQSSGWSLEVAGMRLTTPRTLPEGALKLGIRPEYVTLAEANAAGALAASVVQLQDVGTHQMLTAQAGESVIKARLPSEVQVPPAGSPVWLKVMDTHTCFYRDEELVV
;
A
#
# COMPACT_ATOMS: atom_id res chain seq x y z
N LEU A 1 -26.78 12.72 -9.22
CA LEU A 1 -27.49 13.04 -7.97
C LEU A 1 -26.53 13.04 -6.75
N LYS A 2 -25.79 11.95 -6.49
CA LYS A 2 -24.84 11.86 -5.35
C LYS A 2 -23.77 12.96 -5.35
N TRP A 3 -23.22 13.30 -6.52
CA TRP A 3 -22.19 14.35 -6.64
C TRP A 3 -22.75 15.76 -6.33
N GLN A 4 -23.97 16.05 -6.78
CA GLN A 4 -24.64 17.31 -6.51
C GLN A 4 -24.96 17.48 -5.01
N LEU A 5 -25.39 16.40 -4.35
CA LEU A 5 -25.64 16.40 -2.92
C LEU A 5 -24.36 16.68 -2.13
N ARG A 6 -23.26 15.99 -2.44
CA ARG A 6 -21.96 16.23 -1.78
C ARG A 6 -21.46 17.66 -1.95
N ARG A 7 -21.58 18.21 -3.14
CA ARG A 7 -21.22 19.62 -3.40
C ARG A 7 -22.06 20.57 -2.54
N LYS A 8 -23.35 20.32 -2.41
CA LYS A 8 -24.25 21.12 -1.58
C LYS A 8 -23.93 21.01 -0.09
N LEU A 9 -23.63 19.80 0.39
CA LEU A 9 -23.20 19.57 1.77
C LEU A 9 -21.89 20.31 2.09
N LYS A 10 -20.89 20.26 1.22
CA LYS A 10 -19.65 21.03 1.38
C LYS A 10 -19.91 22.55 1.40
N GLN A 11 -20.82 23.05 0.59
CA GLN A 11 -21.20 24.45 0.59
C GLN A 11 -21.81 24.84 1.94
N ILE A 12 -22.81 24.10 2.43
CA ILE A 12 -23.46 24.32 3.73
C ILE A 12 -22.44 24.29 4.87
N HIS A 13 -21.56 23.29 4.88
CA HIS A 13 -20.48 23.17 5.87
C HIS A 13 -19.62 24.43 5.93
N ARG A 14 -19.21 24.98 4.77
CA ARG A 14 -18.37 26.18 4.68
C ARG A 14 -19.13 27.43 5.12
N GLU A 15 -20.39 27.57 4.71
CA GLU A 15 -21.22 28.75 5.02
C GLU A 15 -21.58 28.83 6.50
N LEU A 16 -21.92 27.70 7.10
CA LEU A 16 -22.40 27.63 8.47
C LEU A 16 -21.31 27.27 9.49
N LYS A 17 -20.10 26.93 9.04
CA LYS A 17 -18.95 26.47 9.88
C LYS A 17 -19.33 25.35 10.85
N LEU A 18 -20.15 24.40 10.37
CA LEU A 18 -20.62 23.27 11.16
C LEU A 18 -19.62 22.13 11.08
N THR A 19 -19.58 21.31 12.13
CA THR A 19 -18.93 19.99 12.04
C THR A 19 -19.87 19.04 11.29
N LEU A 20 -19.37 18.45 10.20
CA LEU A 20 -20.12 17.49 9.39
C LEU A 20 -19.48 16.11 9.49
N ILE A 21 -20.24 15.13 9.92
CA ILE A 21 -19.83 13.73 9.91
C ILE A 21 -20.55 13.01 8.77
N TYR A 22 -19.77 12.44 7.85
CA TYR A 22 -20.28 11.70 6.70
C TYR A 22 -19.84 10.25 6.78
N VAL A 23 -20.79 9.32 6.81
CA VAL A 23 -20.52 7.89 6.91
C VAL A 23 -20.70 7.25 5.54
N THR A 24 -19.69 6.54 5.07
CA THR A 24 -19.70 5.84 3.78
C THR A 24 -18.83 4.58 3.86
N HIS A 25 -19.08 3.62 3.00
CA HIS A 25 -18.20 2.49 2.75
C HIS A 25 -17.37 2.67 1.46
N ASP A 26 -17.58 3.77 0.74
CA ASP A 26 -16.86 4.11 -0.48
C ASP A 26 -15.60 4.93 -0.13
N GLN A 27 -14.42 4.31 -0.32
CA GLN A 27 -13.15 4.94 -0.01
C GLN A 27 -12.89 6.21 -0.85
N VAL A 28 -13.28 6.23 -2.12
CA VAL A 28 -13.10 7.40 -2.99
C VAL A 28 -13.95 8.57 -2.50
N GLU A 29 -15.17 8.27 -2.06
CA GLU A 29 -16.03 9.28 -1.44
C GLU A 29 -15.38 9.85 -0.18
N ALA A 30 -14.94 9.00 0.75
CA ALA A 30 -14.34 9.43 1.99
C ALA A 30 -13.10 10.32 1.76
N LEU A 31 -12.14 9.82 0.94
CA LEU A 31 -10.86 10.48 0.70
C LEU A 31 -10.97 11.81 -0.08
N THR A 32 -12.02 11.96 -0.91
CA THR A 32 -12.22 13.19 -1.71
C THR A 32 -13.15 14.20 -1.06
N PHE A 33 -13.97 13.76 -0.11
CA PHE A 33 -14.98 14.59 0.54
C PHE A 33 -14.49 15.22 1.84
N ALA A 34 -13.87 14.46 2.71
CA ALA A 34 -13.51 14.85 4.06
C ALA A 34 -12.13 15.52 4.16
N GLU A 35 -11.93 16.35 5.16
CA GLU A 35 -10.64 16.90 5.57
C GLU A 35 -9.87 15.88 6.42
N GLU A 36 -10.61 15.18 7.29
CA GLU A 36 -10.12 14.04 8.07
C GLU A 36 -11.03 12.83 7.86
N VAL A 37 -10.43 11.67 7.76
CA VAL A 37 -11.13 10.38 7.60
C VAL A 37 -10.86 9.52 8.82
N VAL A 38 -11.91 8.95 9.39
CA VAL A 38 -11.84 7.94 10.44
C VAL A 38 -12.06 6.58 9.80
N VAL A 39 -11.03 5.73 9.79
CA VAL A 39 -11.16 4.34 9.35
C VAL A 39 -11.56 3.47 10.53
N MET A 40 -12.66 2.74 10.37
CA MET A 40 -13.20 1.88 11.41
C MET A 40 -13.24 0.41 10.96
N THR A 41 -12.91 -0.48 11.87
CA THR A 41 -13.11 -1.92 11.68
C THR A 41 -13.56 -2.56 12.99
N ARG A 42 -14.51 -3.49 12.93
CA ARG A 42 -15.04 -4.21 14.11
C ARG A 42 -15.47 -3.28 15.25
N GLY A 43 -16.09 -2.14 14.93
CA GLY A 43 -16.55 -1.16 15.91
C GLY A 43 -15.46 -0.30 16.55
N LYS A 44 -14.21 -0.39 16.08
CA LYS A 44 -13.09 0.42 16.59
C LYS A 44 -12.56 1.36 15.51
N ALA A 45 -12.24 2.60 15.89
CA ALA A 45 -11.45 3.50 15.06
C ALA A 45 -9.98 3.03 15.08
N VAL A 46 -9.45 2.66 13.93
CA VAL A 46 -8.06 2.15 13.82
C VAL A 46 -7.08 3.20 13.32
N GLN A 47 -7.58 4.21 12.61
CA GLN A 47 -6.77 5.38 12.22
C GLN A 47 -7.67 6.58 11.95
N VAL A 48 -7.17 7.76 12.31
CA VAL A 48 -7.76 9.07 11.98
C VAL A 48 -6.69 9.90 11.28
N GLY A 49 -7.01 10.54 10.18
CA GLY A 49 -6.07 11.42 9.50
C GLY A 49 -6.53 11.87 8.12
N SER A 50 -5.68 12.66 7.47
CA SER A 50 -5.88 13.07 6.08
C SER A 50 -5.79 11.88 5.12
N ALA A 51 -6.29 12.05 3.91
CA ALA A 51 -6.17 11.05 2.84
C ALA A 51 -4.72 10.61 2.61
N ASP A 52 -3.78 11.57 2.60
CA ASP A 52 -2.35 11.29 2.41
C ASP A 52 -1.77 10.48 3.57
N ALA A 53 -2.11 10.81 4.81
CA ALA A 53 -1.64 10.07 5.98
C ALA A 53 -2.13 8.61 5.99
N LEU A 54 -3.38 8.38 5.60
CA LEU A 54 -3.96 7.04 5.47
C LEU A 54 -3.34 6.23 4.33
N PHE A 55 -2.93 6.91 3.26
CA PHE A 55 -2.30 6.28 2.12
C PHE A 55 -0.82 5.99 2.39
N GLU A 56 -0.04 6.98 2.81
CA GLU A 56 1.41 6.87 2.95
C GLU A 56 1.86 6.03 4.15
N ARG A 57 1.17 6.18 5.28
CA ARG A 57 1.53 5.49 6.52
C ARG A 57 0.31 4.90 7.23
N PRO A 58 -0.27 3.84 6.67
CA PRO A 58 -1.37 3.14 7.33
C PRO A 58 -0.93 2.63 8.71
N ALA A 59 -1.63 3.05 9.76
CA ALA A 59 -1.31 2.63 11.13
C ALA A 59 -1.68 1.17 11.43
N HIS A 60 -2.50 0.58 10.57
CA HIS A 60 -2.96 -0.80 10.70
C HIS A 60 -3.03 -1.46 9.31
N THR A 61 -2.74 -2.75 9.23
CA THR A 61 -2.78 -3.48 7.95
C THR A 61 -4.14 -3.40 7.26
N PHE A 62 -5.24 -3.37 8.04
CA PHE A 62 -6.58 -3.16 7.49
C PHE A 62 -6.67 -1.85 6.69
N VAL A 63 -6.10 -0.75 7.20
CA VAL A 63 -6.09 0.54 6.48
C VAL A 63 -5.29 0.43 5.19
N GLY A 64 -4.13 -0.23 5.23
CA GLY A 64 -3.31 -0.48 4.05
C GLY A 64 -4.02 -1.31 2.98
N HIS A 65 -4.79 -2.33 3.38
CA HIS A 65 -5.62 -3.11 2.47
C HIS A 65 -6.82 -2.34 1.93
N PHE A 66 -7.50 -1.60 2.80
CA PHE A 66 -8.75 -0.94 2.47
C PHE A 66 -8.55 0.32 1.63
N ILE A 67 -7.52 1.11 1.94
CA ILE A 67 -7.21 2.34 1.20
C ILE A 67 -6.30 2.03 0.01
N GLY A 68 -6.77 2.36 -1.18
CA GLY A 68 -6.07 2.11 -2.45
C GLY A 68 -6.73 1.00 -3.28
N SER A 69 -6.50 1.03 -4.59
CA SER A 69 -7.01 0.02 -5.53
C SER A 69 -5.94 -0.29 -6.60
N PRO A 70 -5.23 -1.41 -6.47
CA PRO A 70 -5.31 -2.39 -5.37
C PRO A 70 -4.76 -1.83 -4.04
N GLY A 71 -5.05 -2.53 -2.94
CA GLY A 71 -4.48 -2.20 -1.63
C GLY A 71 -2.99 -2.49 -1.54
N MET A 72 -2.41 -2.15 -0.39
CA MET A 72 -0.99 -2.37 -0.09
C MET A 72 -0.61 -3.87 -0.17
N ASN A 73 0.56 -4.17 -0.71
CA ASN A 73 1.15 -5.50 -0.61
C ASN A 73 1.61 -5.74 0.83
N PHE A 74 1.38 -6.95 1.34
CA PHE A 74 1.91 -7.39 2.64
C PHE A 74 2.68 -8.69 2.46
N LEU A 75 3.95 -8.69 2.85
CA LEU A 75 4.86 -9.82 2.76
C LEU A 75 5.27 -10.25 4.17
N PRO A 76 5.11 -11.52 4.55
CA PRO A 76 5.67 -12.00 5.80
C PRO A 76 7.19 -11.95 5.74
N VAL A 77 7.80 -11.42 6.80
CA VAL A 77 9.25 -11.29 6.91
C VAL A 77 9.72 -11.68 8.30
N GLN A 78 10.97 -12.14 8.39
CA GLN A 78 11.66 -12.39 9.66
C GLN A 78 12.79 -11.37 9.80
N SER A 79 12.70 -10.53 10.83
CA SER A 79 13.69 -9.49 11.10
C SER A 79 14.76 -9.97 12.08
N SER A 80 16.01 -9.63 11.80
CA SER A 80 17.18 -9.76 12.68
C SER A 80 17.86 -8.40 12.83
N GLY A 81 17.09 -7.36 13.17
CA GLY A 81 17.57 -6.00 13.33
C GLY A 81 17.88 -5.30 12.01
N TRP A 82 19.08 -5.46 11.48
CA TRP A 82 19.54 -4.83 10.22
C TRP A 82 19.32 -5.69 9.00
N SER A 83 18.73 -6.87 9.12
CA SER A 83 18.42 -7.74 8.00
C SER A 83 17.02 -8.33 8.09
N LEU A 84 16.45 -8.58 6.91
CA LEU A 84 15.16 -9.24 6.73
C LEU A 84 15.35 -10.51 5.91
N GLU A 85 14.70 -11.57 6.34
CA GLU A 85 14.44 -12.72 5.50
C GLU A 85 13.02 -12.62 4.95
N VAL A 86 12.89 -12.61 3.62
CA VAL A 86 11.62 -12.45 2.90
C VAL A 86 11.68 -13.25 1.61
N ALA A 87 10.65 -14.06 1.34
CA ALA A 87 10.56 -14.92 0.15
C ALA A 87 11.81 -15.77 -0.11
N GLY A 88 12.48 -16.24 0.96
CA GLY A 88 13.72 -17.04 0.87
C GLY A 88 14.99 -16.23 0.56
N MET A 89 14.90 -14.90 0.54
CA MET A 89 16.03 -14.00 0.31
C MET A 89 16.32 -13.15 1.55
N ARG A 90 17.59 -12.75 1.69
CA ARG A 90 18.01 -11.82 2.73
C ARG A 90 18.20 -10.42 2.16
N LEU A 91 17.51 -9.44 2.76
CA LEU A 91 17.65 -8.02 2.44
C LEU A 91 18.27 -7.29 3.62
N THR A 92 19.09 -6.28 3.34
CA THR A 92 19.59 -5.33 4.35
C THR A 92 18.59 -4.18 4.49
N THR A 93 18.28 -3.80 5.73
CA THR A 93 17.38 -2.68 6.02
C THR A 93 18.15 -1.38 6.20
N PRO A 94 17.59 -0.23 5.80
CA PRO A 94 18.23 1.07 5.99
C PRO A 94 18.21 1.55 7.45
N ARG A 95 17.49 0.85 8.32
CA ARG A 95 17.35 1.13 9.76
C ARG A 95 17.17 -0.16 10.53
N THR A 96 17.43 -0.11 11.84
CA THR A 96 17.18 -1.25 12.72
C THR A 96 15.67 -1.47 12.88
N LEU A 97 15.26 -2.71 12.74
CA LEU A 97 13.87 -3.14 12.93
C LEU A 97 13.74 -3.97 14.21
N PRO A 98 12.55 -4.02 14.81
CA PRO A 98 12.28 -4.97 15.88
C PRO A 98 12.53 -6.41 15.39
N GLU A 99 13.21 -7.22 16.22
CA GLU A 99 13.49 -8.61 15.89
C GLU A 99 12.23 -9.48 15.89
N GLY A 100 12.23 -10.52 15.07
CA GLY A 100 11.15 -11.51 14.98
C GLY A 100 10.26 -11.34 13.76
N ALA A 101 9.10 -11.98 13.80
CA ALA A 101 8.14 -11.97 12.69
C ALA A 101 7.48 -10.60 12.53
N LEU A 102 7.53 -10.06 11.31
CA LEU A 102 6.89 -8.82 10.89
C LEU A 102 6.16 -9.04 9.56
N LYS A 103 5.37 -8.06 9.15
CA LYS A 103 4.88 -7.91 7.78
C LYS A 103 5.53 -6.67 7.16
N LEU A 104 6.16 -6.81 6.02
CA LEU A 104 6.57 -5.70 5.18
C LEU A 104 5.37 -5.26 4.37
N GLY A 105 5.01 -3.98 4.46
CA GLY A 105 3.94 -3.36 3.67
C GLY A 105 4.50 -2.37 2.66
N ILE A 106 4.12 -2.52 1.40
CA ILE A 106 4.48 -1.56 0.34
C ILE A 106 3.33 -1.42 -0.66
N ARG A 107 3.05 -0.21 -1.06
CA ARG A 107 2.02 0.04 -2.06
C ARG A 107 2.48 -0.35 -3.46
N PRO A 108 1.56 -0.83 -4.32
CA PRO A 108 1.88 -1.18 -5.71
C PRO A 108 2.51 -0.03 -6.50
N GLU A 109 2.19 1.21 -6.16
CA GLU A 109 2.72 2.44 -6.76
C GLU A 109 4.21 2.64 -6.49
N TYR A 110 4.73 2.07 -5.41
CA TYR A 110 6.14 2.19 -4.99
C TYR A 110 6.99 0.96 -5.32
N VAL A 111 6.37 -0.10 -5.81
CA VAL A 111 7.10 -1.28 -6.32
C VAL A 111 7.58 -0.99 -7.73
N THR A 112 8.87 -1.13 -7.97
CA THR A 112 9.50 -0.89 -9.28
C THR A 112 10.29 -2.09 -9.76
N LEU A 113 10.49 -2.21 -11.07
CA LEU A 113 11.47 -3.15 -11.62
C LEU A 113 12.88 -2.74 -11.21
N ALA A 114 13.73 -3.69 -10.96
CA ALA A 114 15.10 -3.49 -10.54
C ALA A 114 16.06 -4.43 -11.29
N GLU A 115 17.35 -4.09 -11.29
CA GLU A 115 18.41 -4.97 -11.72
C GLU A 115 18.54 -6.16 -10.75
N ALA A 116 19.08 -7.25 -11.26
CA ALA A 116 19.33 -8.44 -10.47
C ALA A 116 20.20 -8.13 -9.24
N ASN A 117 19.77 -8.58 -8.07
CA ASN A 117 20.43 -8.35 -6.78
C ASN A 117 20.56 -6.87 -6.37
N ALA A 118 19.76 -5.96 -6.94
CA ALA A 118 19.73 -4.57 -6.49
C ALA A 118 19.28 -4.49 -5.02
N ALA A 119 19.79 -3.49 -4.31
CA ALA A 119 19.45 -3.28 -2.91
C ALA A 119 17.94 -3.09 -2.71
N GLY A 120 17.35 -3.87 -1.80
CA GLY A 120 15.92 -3.84 -1.51
C GLY A 120 15.04 -4.52 -2.55
N ALA A 121 15.62 -5.27 -3.50
CA ALA A 121 14.90 -5.99 -4.53
C ALA A 121 14.79 -7.49 -4.22
N LEU A 122 13.66 -8.07 -4.62
CA LEU A 122 13.35 -9.50 -4.53
C LEU A 122 13.27 -10.13 -5.92
N ALA A 123 13.80 -11.35 -6.05
CA ALA A 123 13.56 -12.16 -7.21
C ALA A 123 12.10 -12.65 -7.20
N ALA A 124 11.45 -12.53 -8.33
CA ALA A 124 10.07 -12.95 -8.54
C ALA A 124 9.89 -13.50 -9.95
N SER A 125 8.77 -14.11 -10.22
CA SER A 125 8.34 -14.49 -11.57
C SER A 125 7.07 -13.75 -11.97
N VAL A 126 7.00 -13.32 -13.21
CA VAL A 126 5.80 -12.67 -13.76
C VAL A 126 4.66 -13.67 -13.81
N VAL A 127 3.54 -13.35 -13.16
CA VAL A 127 2.30 -14.12 -13.25
C VAL A 127 1.41 -13.54 -14.33
N GLN A 128 1.20 -12.23 -14.30
CA GLN A 128 0.31 -11.53 -15.21
C GLN A 128 0.71 -10.07 -15.35
N LEU A 129 0.51 -9.53 -16.55
CA LEU A 129 0.60 -8.11 -16.83
C LEU A 129 -0.73 -7.66 -17.44
N GLN A 130 -1.33 -6.63 -16.87
CA GLN A 130 -2.56 -6.02 -17.37
C GLN A 130 -2.29 -4.56 -17.76
N ASP A 131 -2.58 -4.20 -18.99
CA ASP A 131 -2.60 -2.80 -19.42
C ASP A 131 -3.96 -2.19 -19.06
N VAL A 132 -3.93 -1.11 -18.29
CA VAL A 132 -5.13 -0.36 -17.84
C VAL A 132 -5.29 0.94 -18.64
N GLY A 133 -4.45 1.15 -19.66
CA GLY A 133 -4.45 2.32 -20.54
C GLY A 133 -3.61 3.49 -19.98
N THR A 134 -3.67 3.77 -18.69
CA THR A 134 -2.88 4.82 -18.04
C THR A 134 -1.63 4.30 -17.34
N HIS A 135 -1.57 3.00 -17.10
CA HIS A 135 -0.48 2.31 -16.43
C HIS A 135 -0.61 0.80 -16.68
N GLN A 136 0.41 0.06 -16.31
CA GLN A 136 0.39 -1.39 -16.30
C GLN A 136 0.31 -1.91 -14.87
N MET A 137 -0.50 -2.95 -14.65
CA MET A 137 -0.55 -3.66 -13.37
C MET A 137 0.15 -5.00 -13.52
N LEU A 138 1.34 -5.10 -12.94
CA LEU A 138 2.10 -6.34 -12.84
C LEU A 138 1.65 -7.11 -11.61
N THR A 139 1.41 -8.41 -11.79
CA THR A 139 1.29 -9.39 -10.71
C THR A 139 2.46 -10.36 -10.82
N ALA A 140 3.24 -10.50 -9.77
CA ALA A 140 4.40 -11.37 -9.72
C ALA A 140 4.39 -12.26 -8.47
N GLN A 141 5.05 -13.41 -8.54
CA GLN A 141 5.18 -14.36 -7.44
C GLN A 141 6.62 -14.34 -6.91
N ALA A 142 6.80 -14.05 -5.63
CA ALA A 142 8.06 -14.13 -4.92
C ALA A 142 7.93 -15.14 -3.76
N GLY A 143 8.52 -16.33 -3.90
CA GLY A 143 8.27 -17.43 -2.98
C GLY A 143 6.77 -17.75 -2.91
N GLU A 144 6.19 -17.73 -1.71
CA GLU A 144 4.75 -17.95 -1.51
C GLU A 144 3.93 -16.65 -1.59
N SER A 145 4.58 -15.51 -1.75
CA SER A 145 3.92 -14.19 -1.72
C SER A 145 3.63 -13.68 -3.13
N VAL A 146 2.44 -13.09 -3.29
CA VAL A 146 2.06 -12.37 -4.51
C VAL A 146 2.33 -10.89 -4.31
N ILE A 147 3.01 -10.27 -5.27
CA ILE A 147 3.34 -8.85 -5.28
C ILE A 147 2.67 -8.21 -6.48
N LYS A 148 1.98 -7.11 -6.25
CA LYS A 148 1.43 -6.23 -7.29
C LYS A 148 2.28 -4.99 -7.42
N ALA A 149 2.58 -4.59 -8.65
CA ALA A 149 3.29 -3.36 -8.95
C ALA A 149 2.51 -2.57 -10.00
N ARG A 150 2.35 -1.28 -9.75
CA ARG A 150 1.76 -0.33 -10.69
C ARG A 150 2.89 0.36 -11.44
N LEU A 151 3.08 -0.02 -12.69
CA LEU A 151 4.19 0.44 -13.52
C LEU A 151 3.71 1.44 -14.57
N PRO A 152 4.53 2.44 -14.95
CA PRO A 152 4.26 3.28 -16.11
C PRO A 152 4.06 2.45 -17.38
N SER A 153 3.22 2.93 -18.31
CA SER A 153 2.86 2.17 -19.52
C SER A 153 4.02 1.89 -20.46
N GLU A 154 5.08 2.70 -20.39
CA GLU A 154 6.31 2.58 -21.20
C GLU A 154 7.30 1.54 -20.66
N VAL A 155 7.10 1.04 -19.45
CA VAL A 155 7.99 0.04 -18.84
C VAL A 155 7.82 -1.30 -19.53
N GLN A 156 8.91 -1.85 -20.02
CA GLN A 156 8.90 -3.17 -20.63
C GLN A 156 8.98 -4.25 -19.56
N VAL A 157 7.95 -5.08 -19.49
CA VAL A 157 7.89 -6.23 -18.59
C VAL A 157 8.01 -7.50 -19.41
N PRO A 158 8.87 -8.46 -19.01
CA PRO A 158 8.98 -9.72 -19.73
C PRO A 158 7.66 -10.52 -19.61
N PRO A 159 7.44 -11.50 -20.50
CA PRO A 159 6.21 -12.29 -20.54
C PRO A 159 5.99 -13.11 -19.27
N ALA A 160 4.76 -13.58 -19.05
CA ALA A 160 4.40 -14.45 -17.95
C ALA A 160 5.34 -15.69 -17.86
N GLY A 161 5.72 -16.04 -16.65
CA GLY A 161 6.68 -17.09 -16.34
C GLY A 161 8.14 -16.64 -16.32
N SER A 162 8.45 -15.44 -16.80
CA SER A 162 9.82 -14.91 -16.81
C SER A 162 10.25 -14.41 -15.44
N PRO A 163 11.57 -14.52 -15.11
CA PRO A 163 12.11 -13.93 -13.89
C PRO A 163 12.13 -12.40 -13.99
N VAL A 164 11.85 -11.76 -12.86
CA VAL A 164 11.96 -10.31 -12.67
C VAL A 164 12.52 -10.01 -11.29
N TRP A 165 13.07 -8.82 -11.11
CA TRP A 165 13.46 -8.31 -9.81
C TRP A 165 12.57 -7.10 -9.48
N LEU A 166 11.98 -7.14 -8.29
CA LEU A 166 11.07 -6.09 -7.81
C LEU A 166 11.65 -5.42 -6.58
N LYS A 167 11.89 -4.12 -6.67
CA LYS A 167 12.29 -3.33 -5.50
C LYS A 167 11.07 -3.14 -4.61
N VAL A 168 11.14 -3.68 -3.40
CA VAL A 168 10.06 -3.66 -2.41
C VAL A 168 10.45 -2.90 -1.15
N MET A 169 11.66 -2.36 -1.10
CA MET A 169 12.16 -1.61 0.05
C MET A 169 12.65 -0.24 -0.39
N ASP A 170 11.97 0.78 0.12
CA ASP A 170 12.30 2.19 -0.05
C ASP A 170 11.82 3.00 1.17
N THR A 171 11.73 4.32 1.03
CA THR A 171 11.28 5.23 2.10
C THR A 171 9.78 5.10 2.43
N HIS A 172 8.98 4.51 1.53
CA HIS A 172 7.54 4.28 1.72
C HIS A 172 7.22 2.90 2.31
N THR A 173 8.26 2.06 2.50
CA THR A 173 8.06 0.73 3.08
C THR A 173 7.73 0.83 4.56
N CYS A 174 6.65 0.20 4.96
CA CYS A 174 6.17 0.11 6.32
C CYS A 174 6.37 -1.30 6.88
N PHE A 175 6.49 -1.40 8.21
CA PHE A 175 6.59 -2.69 8.89
C PHE A 175 5.53 -2.79 9.98
N TYR A 176 4.93 -3.97 10.09
CA TYR A 176 3.81 -4.22 10.99
C TYR A 176 4.08 -5.42 11.88
N ARG A 177 3.66 -5.31 13.14
CA ARG A 177 3.58 -6.42 14.09
C ARG A 177 2.16 -6.49 14.63
N ASP A 178 1.56 -7.69 14.66
CA ASP A 178 0.19 -7.88 15.15
C ASP A 178 -0.82 -6.90 14.53
N GLU A 179 -0.70 -6.69 13.22
CA GLU A 179 -1.50 -5.79 12.40
C GLU A 179 -1.22 -4.29 12.59
N GLU A 180 -0.42 -3.88 13.55
CA GLU A 180 -0.11 -2.48 13.85
C GLU A 180 1.25 -2.05 13.31
N LEU A 181 1.32 -0.79 12.84
CA LEU A 181 2.53 -0.17 12.33
C LEU A 181 3.57 -0.06 13.45
N VAL A 182 4.75 -0.61 13.22
CA VAL A 182 5.87 -0.52 14.16
C VAL A 182 7.01 0.34 13.65
N VAL A 183 7.10 0.52 12.32
CA VAL A 183 8.12 1.36 11.68
C VAL A 183 7.59 1.93 10.37
#